data_51f8873183a0b47477bf1b75cae6b7b3
#
_entry.id   51f8873183a0b47477bf1b75cae6b7b3
#
_cell.length_a   1.000
_cell.length_b   1.000
_cell.length_c   1.000
_cell.angle_alpha   90.00
_cell.angle_beta   90.00
_cell.angle_gamma   90.00
#
_symmetry.space_group_name_H-M   'P 1'
#
loop_
_entity.id
_entity.type
_entity.pdbx_description
1 polymer ?
#
loop_
_entity_poly.entity_id
_entity_poly.type
_entity_poly.pdbx_seq_one_letter_code
_entity_poly.pdbx_strand_id
1 'polypeptide(L)'
;MQILLILIVVLGGMGLSVEEGLLGPLGSQVGELWATLSIFGVGAALTFFLMLFFSPRDSPSFFSQPPLLLVGGILGPVYVVVLTVVTPVIGIALTMIGILAGQVFQSLIIDHYGLFETMERKIDSKRIIALFFIIAALVFMAKG
;
A
#
# COMPACT_ATOMS: atom_id res chain seq x y z
N MET A 1 9.15 -19.11 11.68
CA MET A 1 8.10 -18.78 10.70
C MET A 1 7.73 -17.30 10.73
N GLN A 2 7.38 -16.71 11.87
CA GLN A 2 7.01 -15.28 11.99
C GLN A 2 8.10 -14.32 11.48
N ILE A 3 9.35 -14.52 11.86
CA ILE A 3 10.48 -13.66 11.44
C ILE A 3 10.64 -13.67 9.91
N LEU A 4 10.53 -14.83 9.28
CA LEU A 4 10.61 -14.93 7.81
C LEU A 4 9.49 -14.13 7.12
N LEU A 5 8.26 -14.22 7.63
CA LEU A 5 7.15 -13.44 7.10
C LEU A 5 7.37 -11.93 7.26
N ILE A 6 7.90 -11.50 8.41
CA ILE A 6 8.25 -10.10 8.63
C ILE A 6 9.31 -9.63 7.63
N LEU A 7 10.36 -10.43 7.40
CA LEU A 7 11.40 -10.11 6.41
C LEU A 7 10.83 -9.97 5.00
N ILE A 8 9.93 -10.86 4.60
CA ILE A 8 9.26 -10.78 3.28
C ILE A 8 8.45 -9.49 3.16
N VAL A 9 7.72 -9.10 4.20
CA VAL A 9 6.95 -7.83 4.21
C VAL A 9 7.87 -6.62 4.14
N VAL A 10 9.01 -6.64 4.85
CA VAL A 10 10.02 -5.56 4.76
C VAL A 10 10.58 -5.45 3.35
N LEU A 11 10.93 -6.57 2.71
CA LEU A 11 11.40 -6.58 1.32
C LEU A 11 10.35 -6.05 0.36
N GLY A 12 9.07 -6.39 0.57
CA GLY A 12 7.95 -5.82 -0.19
C GLY A 12 7.87 -4.29 -0.01
N GLY A 13 8.03 -3.79 1.21
CA GLY A 13 8.08 -2.35 1.49
C GLY A 13 9.26 -1.64 0.83
N MET A 14 10.43 -2.30 0.76
CA MET A 14 11.57 -1.76 -0.01
C MET A 14 11.25 -1.66 -1.51
N GLY A 15 10.54 -2.65 -2.07
CA GLY A 15 10.06 -2.62 -3.45
C GLY A 15 9.13 -1.44 -3.72
N LEU A 16 8.19 -1.15 -2.81
CA LEU A 16 7.31 0.02 -2.91
C LEU A 16 8.09 1.34 -2.91
N SER A 17 9.14 1.46 -2.11
CA SER A 17 9.98 2.67 -2.11
C SER A 17 10.75 2.86 -3.42
N VAL A 18 11.19 1.76 -4.05
CA VAL A 18 11.83 1.81 -5.38
C VAL A 18 10.80 2.22 -6.45
N GLU A 19 9.60 1.62 -6.42
CA GLU A 19 8.50 1.96 -7.31
C GLU A 19 8.17 3.44 -7.23
N GLU A 20 8.03 3.98 -6.02
CA GLU A 20 7.78 5.41 -5.78
C GLU A 20 8.91 6.29 -6.34
N GLY A 21 10.16 5.88 -6.14
CA GLY A 21 11.32 6.59 -6.68
C GLY A 21 11.34 6.65 -8.21
N LEU A 22 10.78 5.67 -8.88
CA LEU A 22 10.64 5.62 -10.34
C LEU A 22 9.40 6.40 -10.82
N LEU A 23 8.33 6.36 -10.04
CA LEU A 23 7.04 6.98 -10.38
C LEU A 23 7.12 8.51 -10.42
N GLY A 24 7.83 9.14 -9.49
CA GLY A 24 7.98 10.59 -9.43
C GLY A 24 8.55 11.19 -10.72
N PRO A 25 9.75 10.77 -11.18
CA PRO A 25 10.30 11.21 -12.46
C PRO A 25 9.41 10.88 -13.66
N LEU A 26 8.77 9.72 -13.68
CA LEU A 26 7.86 9.35 -14.76
C LEU A 26 6.65 10.29 -14.79
N GLY A 27 6.03 10.56 -13.64
CA GLY A 27 4.89 11.47 -13.54
C GLY A 27 5.22 12.89 -14.03
N SER A 28 6.41 13.38 -13.72
CA SER A 28 6.87 14.71 -14.19
C SER A 28 7.07 14.80 -15.71
N GLN A 29 7.33 13.67 -16.37
CA GLN A 29 7.56 13.62 -17.83
C GLN A 29 6.28 13.38 -18.64
N VAL A 30 5.43 12.45 -18.18
CA VAL A 30 4.24 12.02 -18.94
C VAL A 30 2.93 12.44 -18.30
N GLY A 31 2.97 13.03 -17.11
CA GLY A 31 1.82 13.37 -16.29
C GLY A 31 1.41 12.25 -15.33
N GLU A 32 0.84 12.64 -14.20
CA GLU A 32 0.55 11.74 -13.06
C GLU A 32 -0.42 10.60 -13.43
N LEU A 33 -1.44 10.91 -14.24
CA LEU A 33 -2.42 9.91 -14.65
C LEU A 33 -1.85 8.89 -15.62
N TRP A 34 -1.00 9.30 -16.56
CA TRP A 34 -0.30 8.39 -17.46
C TRP A 34 0.72 7.52 -16.73
N ALA A 35 1.48 8.09 -15.79
CA ALA A 35 2.40 7.34 -14.96
C ALA A 35 1.65 6.29 -14.12
N THR A 36 0.56 6.67 -13.48
CA THR A 36 -0.30 5.77 -12.70
C THR A 36 -0.86 4.65 -13.58
N LEU A 37 -1.43 5.00 -14.75
CA LEU A 37 -1.99 4.03 -15.68
C LEU A 37 -0.92 3.02 -16.16
N SER A 38 0.29 3.47 -16.45
CA SER A 38 1.36 2.59 -16.91
C SER A 38 1.79 1.58 -15.85
N ILE A 39 1.93 1.99 -14.58
CA ILE A 39 2.29 1.08 -13.48
C ILE A 39 1.20 0.03 -13.26
N PHE A 40 -0.06 0.46 -13.15
CA PHE A 40 -1.16 -0.50 -12.99
C PHE A 40 -1.35 -1.39 -14.22
N GLY A 41 -1.12 -0.86 -15.43
CA GLY A 41 -1.19 -1.63 -16.67
C GLY A 41 -0.12 -2.73 -16.74
N VAL A 42 1.12 -2.38 -16.44
CA VAL A 42 2.23 -3.36 -16.36
C VAL A 42 2.00 -4.36 -15.24
N GLY A 43 1.60 -3.89 -14.05
CA GLY A 43 1.26 -4.76 -12.92
C GLY A 43 0.10 -5.72 -13.25
N ALA A 44 -0.96 -5.22 -13.88
CA ALA A 44 -2.10 -6.04 -14.31
C ALA A 44 -1.68 -7.09 -15.35
N ALA A 45 -0.86 -6.72 -16.34
CA ALA A 45 -0.34 -7.66 -17.33
C ALA A 45 0.51 -8.76 -16.67
N LEU A 46 1.43 -8.38 -15.78
CA LEU A 46 2.25 -9.35 -15.04
C LEU A 46 1.39 -10.29 -14.21
N THR A 47 0.43 -9.75 -13.45
CA THR A 47 -0.48 -10.54 -12.62
C THR A 47 -1.34 -11.47 -13.48
N PHE A 48 -1.80 -11.02 -14.64
CA PHE A 48 -2.54 -11.85 -15.59
C PHE A 48 -1.69 -13.05 -16.06
N PHE A 49 -0.43 -12.82 -16.44
CA PHE A 49 0.46 -13.93 -16.81
C PHE A 49 0.70 -14.89 -15.65
N LEU A 50 0.96 -14.39 -14.46
CA LEU A 50 1.12 -15.25 -13.28
C LEU A 50 -0.14 -16.07 -12.98
N MET A 51 -1.30 -15.47 -13.14
CA MET A 51 -2.59 -16.13 -12.96
C MET A 51 -2.76 -17.32 -13.92
N LEU A 52 -2.33 -17.21 -15.16
CA LEU A 52 -2.42 -18.31 -16.15
C LEU A 52 -1.67 -19.58 -15.72
N PHE A 53 -0.55 -19.40 -14.98
CA PHE A 53 0.31 -20.53 -14.57
C PHE A 53 0.06 -21.00 -13.14
N PHE A 54 -0.34 -20.11 -12.24
CA PHE A 54 -0.37 -20.36 -10.79
C PHE A 54 -1.76 -20.31 -10.18
N SER A 55 -2.79 -19.80 -10.87
CA SER A 55 -4.14 -19.73 -10.30
C SER A 55 -4.78 -21.12 -10.20
N PRO A 56 -5.42 -21.46 -9.07
CA PRO A 56 -6.23 -22.66 -8.96
C PRO A 56 -7.37 -22.64 -9.98
N ARG A 57 -7.58 -23.74 -10.68
CA ARG A 57 -8.63 -23.84 -11.73
C ARG A 57 -10.05 -23.80 -11.18
N ASP A 58 -10.22 -24.13 -9.90
CA ASP A 58 -11.51 -24.18 -9.21
C ASP A 58 -11.84 -22.89 -8.43
N SER A 59 -11.14 -21.79 -8.72
CA SER A 59 -11.39 -20.51 -8.07
C SER A 59 -12.78 -19.96 -8.46
N PRO A 60 -13.56 -19.42 -7.51
CA PRO A 60 -14.82 -18.75 -7.81
C PRO A 60 -14.61 -17.59 -8.80
N SER A 61 -15.63 -17.33 -9.63
CA SER A 61 -15.56 -16.22 -10.57
C SER A 61 -15.36 -14.88 -9.83
N PHE A 62 -14.47 -14.04 -10.34
CA PHE A 62 -14.24 -12.69 -9.84
C PHE A 62 -15.56 -11.89 -9.72
N PHE A 63 -16.44 -11.99 -10.72
CA PHE A 63 -17.72 -11.28 -10.74
C PHE A 63 -18.78 -11.85 -9.78
N SER A 64 -18.53 -13.01 -9.17
CA SER A 64 -19.43 -13.55 -8.14
C SER A 64 -19.14 -13.01 -6.74
N GLN A 65 -18.08 -12.23 -6.58
CA GLN A 65 -17.69 -11.68 -5.29
C GLN A 65 -18.53 -10.44 -4.93
N PRO A 66 -18.75 -10.16 -3.62
CA PRO A 66 -19.45 -8.96 -3.18
C PRO A 66 -18.80 -7.69 -3.75
N PRO A 67 -19.58 -6.72 -4.26
CA PRO A 67 -19.03 -5.49 -4.87
C PRO A 67 -18.08 -4.71 -3.95
N LEU A 68 -18.32 -4.78 -2.63
CA LEU A 68 -17.47 -4.11 -1.64
C LEU A 68 -16.01 -4.58 -1.68
N LEU A 69 -15.78 -5.87 -1.95
CA LEU A 69 -14.42 -6.41 -2.05
C LEU A 69 -13.69 -5.93 -3.31
N LEU A 70 -14.44 -5.51 -4.33
CA LEU A 70 -13.88 -5.03 -5.60
C LEU A 70 -13.47 -3.55 -5.54
N VAL A 71 -13.93 -2.79 -4.52
CA VAL A 71 -13.61 -1.35 -4.35
C VAL A 71 -12.10 -1.13 -4.15
N GLY A 72 -11.37 -2.10 -3.63
CA GLY A 72 -9.91 -2.02 -3.49
C GLY A 72 -9.19 -1.68 -4.79
N GLY A 73 -9.70 -2.13 -5.93
CA GLY A 73 -9.17 -1.79 -7.26
C GLY A 73 -9.29 -0.30 -7.62
N ILE A 74 -10.19 0.43 -7.00
CA ILE A 74 -10.35 1.89 -7.18
C ILE A 74 -9.40 2.64 -6.23
N LEU A 75 -9.23 2.16 -5.01
CA LEU A 75 -8.40 2.81 -4.00
C LEU A 75 -6.92 2.84 -4.38
N GLY A 76 -6.43 1.80 -5.07
CA GLY A 76 -5.04 1.71 -5.53
C GLY A 76 -4.63 2.89 -6.43
N PRO A 77 -5.29 3.12 -7.58
CA PRO A 77 -4.99 4.26 -8.44
C PRO A 77 -5.10 5.61 -7.75
N VAL A 78 -6.12 5.82 -6.90
CA VAL A 78 -6.26 7.07 -6.13
C VAL A 78 -5.04 7.28 -5.22
N TYR A 79 -4.62 6.25 -4.52
CA TYR A 79 -3.42 6.28 -3.67
C TYR A 79 -2.16 6.63 -4.48
N VAL A 80 -1.94 5.99 -5.62
CA VAL A 80 -0.74 6.22 -6.44
C VAL A 80 -0.72 7.64 -7.05
N VAL A 81 -1.87 8.17 -7.48
CA VAL A 81 -1.95 9.58 -7.92
C VAL A 81 -1.54 10.54 -6.80
N VAL A 82 -2.00 10.32 -5.57
CA VAL A 82 -1.59 11.14 -4.41
C VAL A 82 -0.09 11.07 -4.21
N LEU A 83 0.52 9.88 -4.30
CA LEU A 83 1.98 9.70 -4.21
C LEU A 83 2.72 10.50 -5.27
N THR A 84 2.30 10.36 -6.53
CA THR A 84 2.96 11.00 -7.68
C THR A 84 2.98 12.54 -7.54
N VAL A 85 1.90 13.11 -6.98
CA VAL A 85 1.78 14.56 -6.75
C VAL A 85 2.59 15.02 -5.52
N VAL A 86 2.58 14.24 -4.45
CA VAL A 86 3.12 14.64 -3.15
C VAL A 86 4.63 14.41 -3.06
N THR A 87 5.13 13.30 -3.58
CA THR A 87 6.54 12.90 -3.46
C THR A 87 7.53 13.93 -4.05
N PRO A 88 7.29 14.57 -5.20
CA PRO A 88 8.18 15.63 -5.69
C PRO A 88 8.28 16.84 -4.78
N VAL A 89 7.27 17.08 -3.92
CA VAL A 89 7.20 18.23 -3.04
C VAL A 89 7.89 17.99 -1.71
N ILE A 90 7.61 16.84 -1.07
CA ILE A 90 8.10 16.55 0.29
C ILE A 90 9.19 15.47 0.34
N GLY A 91 9.50 14.85 -0.77
CA GLY A 91 10.49 13.77 -0.90
C GLY A 91 9.96 12.39 -0.54
N ILE A 92 10.65 11.36 -1.06
CA ILE A 92 10.23 9.95 -0.94
C ILE A 92 10.15 9.50 0.53
N ALA A 93 11.16 9.82 1.33
CA ALA A 93 11.25 9.34 2.70
C ALA A 93 10.10 9.86 3.58
N LEU A 94 9.77 11.16 3.48
CA LEU A 94 8.67 11.76 4.24
C LEU A 94 7.31 11.24 3.76
N THR A 95 7.14 11.08 2.44
CA THR A 95 5.94 10.48 1.84
C THR A 95 5.72 9.06 2.38
N MET A 96 6.74 8.20 2.35
CA MET A 96 6.64 6.82 2.81
C MET A 96 6.32 6.69 4.30
N ILE A 97 6.91 7.53 5.15
CA ILE A 97 6.56 7.53 6.59
C ILE A 97 5.14 8.02 6.81
N GLY A 98 4.69 9.03 6.07
CA GLY A 98 3.31 9.51 6.12
C GLY A 98 2.30 8.42 5.75
N ILE A 99 2.57 7.69 4.69
CA ILE A 99 1.77 6.53 4.25
C ILE A 99 1.75 5.45 5.33
N LEU A 100 2.91 5.09 5.85
CA LEU A 100 3.02 4.09 6.91
C LEU A 100 2.19 4.49 8.14
N ALA A 101 2.22 5.76 8.55
CA ALA A 101 1.40 6.28 9.64
C ALA A 101 -0.10 6.08 9.36
N GLY A 102 -0.56 6.44 8.17
CA GLY A 102 -1.95 6.26 7.74
C GLY A 102 -2.36 4.78 7.69
N GLN A 103 -1.52 3.93 7.11
CA GLN A 103 -1.78 2.50 7.00
C GLN A 103 -1.85 1.82 8.37
N VAL A 104 -0.92 2.13 9.29
CA VAL A 104 -0.92 1.58 10.64
C VAL A 104 -2.14 2.07 11.42
N PHE A 105 -2.48 3.35 11.32
CA PHE A 105 -3.67 3.90 11.97
C PHE A 105 -4.95 3.19 11.49
N GLN A 106 -5.14 3.08 10.17
CA GLN A 106 -6.33 2.43 9.61
C GLN A 106 -6.37 0.93 9.90
N SER A 107 -5.22 0.24 9.87
CA SER A 107 -5.16 -1.19 10.19
C SER A 107 -5.52 -1.48 11.65
N LEU A 108 -5.18 -0.59 12.58
CA LEU A 108 -5.61 -0.72 13.98
C LEU A 108 -7.14 -0.64 14.12
N ILE A 109 -7.78 0.24 13.36
CA ILE A 109 -9.25 0.35 13.34
C ILE A 109 -9.87 -0.94 12.77
N ILE A 110 -9.36 -1.40 11.63
CA ILE A 110 -9.85 -2.63 10.98
C ILE A 110 -9.70 -3.84 11.91
N ASP A 111 -8.53 -4.02 12.49
CA ASP A 111 -8.25 -5.11 13.43
C ASP A 111 -9.12 -5.04 14.70
N HIS A 112 -9.35 -3.82 15.22
CA HIS A 112 -10.10 -3.62 16.47
C HIS A 112 -11.57 -4.01 16.33
N TYR A 113 -12.17 -3.67 15.19
CA TYR A 113 -13.58 -3.94 14.90
C TYR A 113 -13.81 -5.21 14.09
N GLY A 114 -12.75 -5.94 13.72
CA GLY A 114 -12.85 -7.13 12.86
C GLY A 114 -13.49 -6.83 11.50
N LEU A 115 -13.24 -5.62 10.93
CA LEU A 115 -13.84 -5.23 9.67
C LEU A 115 -13.32 -6.12 8.52
N PHE A 116 -14.13 -6.31 7.48
CA PHE A 116 -13.79 -7.12 6.30
C PHE A 116 -13.44 -8.58 6.62
N GLU A 117 -14.12 -9.16 7.63
CA GLU A 117 -13.91 -10.55 8.07
C GLU A 117 -12.49 -10.84 8.58
N THR A 118 -11.76 -9.79 9.01
CA THR A 118 -10.44 -9.95 9.62
C THR A 118 -10.57 -10.46 11.06
N MET A 119 -9.51 -11.10 11.57
CA MET A 119 -9.47 -11.50 12.98
C MET A 119 -9.53 -10.28 13.89
N GLU A 120 -10.57 -10.22 14.74
CA GLU A 120 -10.67 -9.16 15.75
C GLU A 120 -9.47 -9.21 16.70
N ARG A 121 -8.71 -8.13 16.75
CA ARG A 121 -7.58 -7.94 17.66
C ARG A 121 -7.72 -6.61 18.39
N LYS A 122 -8.03 -6.64 19.65
CA LYS A 122 -8.14 -5.44 20.46
C LYS A 122 -6.85 -4.64 20.45
N ILE A 123 -6.99 -3.34 20.38
CA ILE A 123 -5.86 -2.41 20.45
C ILE A 123 -5.24 -2.55 21.86
N ASP A 124 -3.95 -2.86 21.89
CA ASP A 124 -3.15 -2.91 23.11
C ASP A 124 -2.20 -1.69 23.20
N SER A 125 -1.65 -1.48 24.39
CA SER A 125 -0.72 -0.37 24.65
C SER A 125 0.51 -0.41 23.74
N LYS A 126 0.99 -1.59 23.35
CA LYS A 126 2.18 -1.74 22.48
C LYS A 126 1.90 -1.20 21.08
N ARG A 127 0.71 -1.45 20.55
CA ARG A 127 0.28 -0.95 19.23
C ARG A 127 0.11 0.57 19.22
N ILE A 128 -0.44 1.14 20.31
CA ILE A 128 -0.55 2.60 20.47
C ILE A 128 0.85 3.24 20.53
N ILE A 129 1.75 2.66 21.30
CA ILE A 129 3.15 3.14 21.41
C ILE A 129 3.84 3.07 20.05
N ALA A 130 3.67 1.99 19.29
CA ALA A 130 4.23 1.86 17.94
C ALA A 130 3.73 2.97 17.00
N LEU A 131 2.42 3.24 16.99
CA LEU A 131 1.84 4.33 16.21
C LEU A 131 2.40 5.69 16.65
N PHE A 132 2.55 5.93 17.95
CA PHE A 132 3.14 7.15 18.49
C PHE A 132 4.57 7.36 17.96
N PHE A 133 5.40 6.32 17.94
CA PHE A 133 6.77 6.42 17.39
C PHE A 133 6.78 6.71 15.89
N ILE A 134 5.86 6.16 15.13
CA ILE A 134 5.74 6.44 13.68
C ILE A 134 5.35 7.91 13.48
N ILE A 135 4.38 8.43 14.23
CA ILE A 135 3.99 9.85 14.16
C ILE A 135 5.13 10.76 14.61
N ALA A 136 5.84 10.41 15.67
CA ALA A 136 7.02 11.17 16.12
C ALA A 136 8.10 11.21 15.01
N ALA A 137 8.41 10.07 14.37
CA ALA A 137 9.34 10.03 13.25
C ALA A 137 8.89 10.94 12.10
N LEU A 138 7.59 10.93 11.75
CA LEU A 138 7.02 11.81 10.73
C LEU A 138 7.26 13.30 11.08
N VAL A 139 6.99 13.69 12.34
CA VAL A 139 7.18 15.08 12.80
C VAL A 139 8.66 15.48 12.77
N PHE A 140 9.57 14.59 13.18
CA PHE A 140 11.01 14.86 13.14
C PHE A 140 11.50 15.03 11.71
N MET A 141 11.09 14.18 10.79
CA MET A 141 11.49 14.28 9.39
C MET A 141 10.85 15.49 8.67
N ALA A 142 9.67 15.92 9.09
CA ALA A 142 9.02 17.11 8.53
C ALA A 142 9.68 18.43 8.97
N LYS A 143 10.43 18.41 10.09
CA LYS A 143 11.11 19.59 10.66
C LYS A 143 12.61 19.66 10.32
N GLY A 144 13.19 18.56 9.87
CA GLY A 144 14.59 18.48 9.46
C GLY A 144 14.79 18.83 8.02
#